data_0005999e8812b54aaa92581ef31b5484
#
_entry.id   0005999e8812b54aaa92581ef31b5484
#
_cell.length_a   1.000
_cell.length_b   1.000
_cell.length_c   1.000
_cell.angle_alpha   90.00
_cell.angle_beta   90.00
_cell.angle_gamma   90.00
#
_symmetry.space_group_name_H-M   'P 1'
#
loop_
_entity.id
_entity.type
_entity.pdbx_description
1 polymer ?
#
loop_
_entity_poly.entity_id
_entity_poly.type
_entity_poly.pdbx_seq_one_letter_code
_entity_poly.pdbx_strand_id
1 'polypeptide(L)'
;MLPIERAIRAVFFDAGNTLLRMNYVVIAAELLGHGVRVAPEEVQRAECRARVQLDDQVLARFQPGASTESRAAADRYLRYVLEELGVADAVTIDKVAEWRRTYNRPVGVWNTADPQASDALALVRQAGLRAAVISNSNGSVRSILNSLELTTHLDFVLDSAEVGVEKPDPKIFELALAAARVAHAEAVYIGDLYSIDVRGARAAGMRAVLLDPGGHWGARDCPTAPDLMGAVRLVLGWR
;
A
#
# COMPACT_ATOMS: atom_id res chain seq x y z
N MET A 1 -26.29 -6.45 -24.67
CA MET A 1 -26.63 -6.91 -23.30
C MET A 1 -25.59 -6.24 -22.39
N LEU A 2 -26.01 -5.30 -21.56
CA LEU A 2 -25.11 -4.71 -20.57
C LEU A 2 -24.61 -5.84 -19.65
N PRO A 3 -23.30 -5.88 -19.28
CA PRO A 3 -22.82 -6.88 -18.34
C PRO A 3 -23.61 -6.73 -17.04
N ILE A 4 -24.15 -7.83 -16.53
CA ILE A 4 -24.78 -7.87 -15.20
C ILE A 4 -23.67 -7.53 -14.22
N GLU A 5 -23.70 -6.33 -13.63
CA GLU A 5 -22.79 -5.99 -12.52
C GLU A 5 -23.01 -6.99 -11.40
N ARG A 6 -22.02 -7.84 -11.16
CA ARG A 6 -22.08 -8.80 -10.06
C ARG A 6 -21.86 -8.05 -8.75
N ALA A 7 -22.65 -8.41 -7.73
CA ALA A 7 -22.49 -7.87 -6.39
C ALA A 7 -21.08 -8.18 -5.85
N ILE A 8 -20.47 -7.21 -5.18
CA ILE A 8 -19.18 -7.38 -4.50
C ILE A 8 -19.33 -8.36 -3.34
N ARG A 9 -18.37 -9.28 -3.22
CA ARG A 9 -18.28 -10.31 -2.17
C ARG A 9 -16.96 -10.27 -1.42
N ALA A 10 -15.91 -9.65 -2.00
CA ALA A 10 -14.63 -9.53 -1.37
C ALA A 10 -14.00 -8.16 -1.61
N VAL A 11 -13.31 -7.64 -0.60
CA VAL A 11 -12.43 -6.48 -0.69
C VAL A 11 -11.03 -6.92 -0.31
N PHE A 12 -10.08 -6.72 -1.22
CA PHE A 12 -8.67 -6.98 -0.96
C PHE A 12 -7.94 -5.65 -0.79
N PHE A 13 -7.01 -5.61 0.12
CA PHE A 13 -6.27 -4.41 0.49
C PHE A 13 -4.78 -4.61 0.26
N ASP A 14 -4.09 -3.57 -0.18
CA ASP A 14 -2.67 -3.48 0.07
C ASP A 14 -2.40 -3.27 1.57
N ALA A 15 -1.16 -3.48 2.00
CA ALA A 15 -0.75 -3.23 3.38
C ALA A 15 -0.15 -1.83 3.54
N GLY A 16 0.95 -1.52 2.86
CA GLY A 16 1.68 -0.27 3.00
C GLY A 16 0.90 0.94 2.48
N ASN A 17 0.89 2.06 3.20
CA ASN A 17 0.09 3.26 2.89
C ASN A 17 -1.41 3.00 2.64
N THR A 18 -1.88 1.82 3.00
CA THR A 18 -3.30 1.42 2.94
C THR A 18 -3.81 1.06 4.33
N LEU A 19 -3.41 -0.07 4.89
CA LEU A 19 -3.72 -0.47 6.28
C LEU A 19 -2.60 -0.10 7.25
N LEU A 20 -1.38 0.06 6.75
CA LEU A 20 -0.19 0.42 7.49
C LEU A 20 0.36 1.75 6.97
N ARG A 21 1.01 2.49 7.85
CA ARG A 21 1.76 3.70 7.51
C ARG A 21 3.22 3.56 7.90
N MET A 22 4.08 4.32 7.25
CA MET A 22 5.42 4.55 7.80
C MET A 22 5.31 5.20 9.18
N ASN A 23 6.25 4.89 10.05
CA ASN A 23 6.38 5.56 11.33
C ASN A 23 7.00 6.95 11.15
N TYR A 24 6.17 7.91 10.81
CA TYR A 24 6.61 9.28 10.52
C TYR A 24 7.29 9.94 11.73
N VAL A 25 6.90 9.55 12.95
CA VAL A 25 7.52 10.06 14.20
C VAL A 25 8.98 9.64 14.29
N VAL A 26 9.26 8.37 14.01
CA VAL A 26 10.63 7.83 14.06
C VAL A 26 11.48 8.41 12.93
N ILE A 27 10.91 8.59 11.74
CA ILE A 27 11.62 9.23 10.61
C ILE A 27 11.95 10.69 10.93
N ALA A 28 11.01 11.45 11.50
CA ALA A 28 11.25 12.83 11.91
C ALA A 28 12.31 12.93 13.02
N ALA A 29 12.33 11.99 13.96
CA ALA A 29 13.34 11.92 15.02
C ALA A 29 14.74 11.62 14.45
N GLU A 30 14.85 10.70 13.50
CA GLU A 30 16.11 10.41 12.82
C GLU A 30 16.63 11.64 12.05
N LEU A 31 15.77 12.32 11.32
CA LEU A 31 16.09 13.54 10.59
C LEU A 31 16.56 14.66 11.53
N LEU A 32 15.94 14.80 12.70
CA LEU A 32 16.38 15.75 13.72
C LEU A 32 17.82 15.45 14.20
N GLY A 33 18.17 14.16 14.33
CA GLY A 33 19.55 13.72 14.66
C GLY A 33 20.60 14.18 13.60
N HIS A 34 20.16 14.46 12.38
CA HIS A 34 20.98 15.00 11.30
C HIS A 34 20.80 16.53 11.08
N GLY A 35 20.15 17.22 12.04
CA GLY A 35 19.95 18.66 11.98
C GLY A 35 18.75 19.11 11.11
N VAL A 36 17.97 18.18 10.57
CA VAL A 36 16.77 18.46 9.77
C VAL A 36 15.55 18.46 10.69
N ARG A 37 14.91 19.61 10.87
CA ARG A 37 13.73 19.78 11.71
C ARG A 37 12.47 19.71 10.86
N VAL A 38 11.71 18.64 11.02
CA VAL A 38 10.43 18.42 10.35
C VAL A 38 9.43 17.80 11.33
N ALA A 39 8.15 18.14 11.20
CA ALA A 39 7.10 17.48 11.93
C ALA A 39 6.71 16.13 11.26
N PRO A 40 6.20 15.14 12.02
CA PRO A 40 5.71 13.88 11.43
C PRO A 40 4.69 14.08 10.31
N GLU A 41 3.83 15.09 10.41
CA GLU A 41 2.82 15.42 9.41
C GLU A 41 3.45 15.97 8.12
N GLU A 42 4.63 16.60 8.20
CA GLU A 42 5.39 17.04 7.02
C GLU A 42 6.00 15.84 6.32
N VAL A 43 6.53 14.87 7.08
CA VAL A 43 7.02 13.60 6.53
C VAL A 43 5.89 12.85 5.81
N GLN A 44 4.69 12.80 6.40
CA GLN A 44 3.52 12.19 5.76
C GLN A 44 3.15 12.88 4.45
N ARG A 45 3.11 14.21 4.43
CA ARG A 45 2.80 14.97 3.20
C ARG A 45 3.86 14.78 2.11
N ALA A 46 5.13 14.73 2.51
CA ALA A 46 6.23 14.43 1.61
C ALA A 46 6.14 13.02 1.03
N GLU A 47 5.79 12.05 1.87
CA GLU A 47 5.59 10.66 1.44
C GLU A 47 4.44 10.54 0.42
N CYS A 48 3.30 11.21 0.63
CA CYS A 48 2.19 11.20 -0.33
C CYS A 48 2.59 11.69 -1.73
N ARG A 49 3.49 12.68 -1.84
CA ARG A 49 4.04 13.15 -3.13
C ARG A 49 5.10 12.21 -3.67
N ALA A 50 5.99 11.73 -2.81
CA ALA A 50 7.07 10.84 -3.18
C ALA A 50 6.58 9.51 -3.77
N ARG A 51 5.46 8.95 -3.28
CA ARG A 51 4.89 7.70 -3.84
C ARG A 51 4.40 7.89 -5.27
N VAL A 52 3.77 9.03 -5.57
CA VAL A 52 3.33 9.34 -6.94
C VAL A 52 4.54 9.48 -7.86
N GLN A 53 5.58 10.19 -7.40
CA GLN A 53 6.82 10.32 -8.15
C GLN A 53 7.51 8.97 -8.37
N LEU A 54 7.54 8.11 -7.36
CA LEU A 54 8.08 6.76 -7.47
C LEU A 54 7.31 5.95 -8.53
N ASP A 55 5.99 5.98 -8.45
CA ASP A 55 5.13 5.24 -9.39
C ASP A 55 5.36 5.71 -10.83
N ASP A 56 5.25 7.01 -11.09
CA ASP A 56 5.35 7.58 -12.44
C ASP A 56 6.76 7.43 -13.05
N GLN A 57 7.81 7.57 -12.25
CA GLN A 57 9.19 7.59 -12.76
C GLN A 57 9.88 6.23 -12.76
N VAL A 58 9.47 5.34 -11.85
CA VAL A 58 10.14 4.06 -11.61
C VAL A 58 9.22 2.89 -11.87
N LEU A 59 8.13 2.76 -11.09
CA LEU A 59 7.29 1.56 -11.08
C LEU A 59 6.50 1.37 -12.38
N ALA A 60 6.04 2.45 -13.00
CA ALA A 60 5.34 2.41 -14.28
C ALA A 60 6.20 1.83 -15.43
N ARG A 61 7.52 1.79 -15.25
CA ARG A 61 8.49 1.29 -16.21
C ARG A 61 9.10 -0.04 -15.83
N PHE A 62 8.63 -0.66 -14.77
CA PHE A 62 9.14 -1.95 -14.32
C PHE A 62 8.95 -3.01 -15.42
N GLN A 63 10.05 -3.74 -15.69
CA GLN A 63 10.02 -4.91 -16.54
C GLN A 63 9.48 -6.11 -15.74
N PRO A 64 8.92 -7.12 -16.40
CA PRO A 64 8.51 -8.35 -15.73
C PRO A 64 9.65 -8.93 -14.87
N GLY A 65 9.35 -9.23 -13.61
CA GLY A 65 10.32 -9.74 -12.62
C GLY A 65 11.11 -8.68 -11.86
N ALA A 66 10.89 -7.38 -12.11
CA ALA A 66 11.41 -6.33 -11.23
C ALA A 66 10.63 -6.31 -9.91
N SER A 67 11.36 -6.17 -8.79
CA SER A 67 10.78 -6.21 -7.44
C SER A 67 10.62 -4.80 -6.85
N THR A 68 9.43 -4.53 -6.31
CA THR A 68 9.17 -3.32 -5.50
C THR A 68 9.90 -3.38 -4.16
N GLU A 69 10.20 -4.59 -3.67
CA GLU A 69 10.94 -4.83 -2.43
C GLU A 69 12.46 -4.78 -2.62
N SER A 70 12.93 -4.52 -3.84
CA SER A 70 14.36 -4.38 -4.09
C SER A 70 14.96 -3.22 -3.29
N ARG A 71 16.20 -3.39 -2.84
CA ARG A 71 16.93 -2.33 -2.14
C ARG A 71 16.96 -1.03 -2.94
N ALA A 72 17.13 -1.13 -4.25
CA ALA A 72 17.17 0.04 -5.14
C ALA A 72 15.84 0.81 -5.18
N ALA A 73 14.70 0.09 -5.24
CA ALA A 73 13.38 0.71 -5.20
C ALA A 73 13.13 1.40 -3.84
N ALA A 74 13.45 0.72 -2.74
CA ALA A 74 13.28 1.25 -1.41
C ALA A 74 14.21 2.45 -1.09
N ASP A 75 15.45 2.44 -1.56
CA ASP A 75 16.38 3.58 -1.41
C ASP A 75 15.93 4.75 -2.30
N ARG A 76 15.38 4.48 -3.49
CA ARG A 76 14.82 5.51 -4.36
C ARG A 76 13.60 6.18 -3.74
N TYR A 77 12.70 5.38 -3.15
CA TYR A 77 11.51 5.90 -2.46
C TYR A 77 11.89 6.82 -1.31
N LEU A 78 12.80 6.37 -0.42
CA LEU A 78 13.29 7.19 0.66
C LEU A 78 13.91 8.51 0.14
N ARG A 79 14.70 8.45 -0.92
CA ARG A 79 15.29 9.65 -1.53
C ARG A 79 14.22 10.65 -1.94
N TYR A 80 13.15 10.21 -2.61
CA TYR A 80 12.07 11.10 -3.01
C TYR A 80 11.36 11.73 -1.80
N VAL A 81 11.14 10.98 -0.71
CA VAL A 81 10.61 11.54 0.53
C VAL A 81 11.52 12.63 1.09
N LEU A 82 12.83 12.39 1.11
CA LEU A 82 13.81 13.36 1.61
C LEU A 82 13.91 14.60 0.72
N GLU A 83 13.90 14.44 -0.59
CA GLU A 83 13.88 15.54 -1.56
C GLU A 83 12.62 16.42 -1.40
N GLU A 84 11.45 15.82 -1.18
CA GLU A 84 10.19 16.52 -0.89
C GLU A 84 10.21 17.30 0.45
N LEU A 85 11.07 16.88 1.37
CA LEU A 85 11.34 17.59 2.63
C LEU A 85 12.42 18.66 2.49
N GLY A 86 12.98 18.85 1.28
CA GLY A 86 14.06 19.81 1.01
C GLY A 86 15.45 19.32 1.43
N VAL A 87 15.62 18.04 1.74
CA VAL A 87 16.91 17.44 2.08
C VAL A 87 17.65 17.07 0.79
N ALA A 88 18.62 17.90 0.39
CA ALA A 88 19.41 17.70 -0.82
C ALA A 88 20.84 17.22 -0.53
N ASP A 89 21.28 17.23 0.73
CA ASP A 89 22.63 16.82 1.11
C ASP A 89 22.78 15.29 1.01
N ALA A 90 23.68 14.86 0.12
CA ALA A 90 23.93 13.45 -0.16
C ALA A 90 24.39 12.67 1.09
N VAL A 91 25.17 13.30 1.97
CA VAL A 91 25.67 12.65 3.19
C VAL A 91 24.53 12.34 4.14
N THR A 92 23.61 13.27 4.33
CA THR A 92 22.40 13.06 5.15
C THR A 92 21.52 11.98 4.52
N ILE A 93 21.27 12.03 3.21
CA ILE A 93 20.49 11.01 2.50
C ILE A 93 21.08 9.61 2.70
N ASP A 94 22.40 9.45 2.54
CA ASP A 94 23.05 8.15 2.70
C ASP A 94 22.99 7.63 4.13
N LYS A 95 23.14 8.50 5.13
CA LYS A 95 23.01 8.12 6.56
C LYS A 95 21.60 7.67 6.90
N VAL A 96 20.58 8.39 6.47
CA VAL A 96 19.18 8.02 6.70
C VAL A 96 18.84 6.72 5.96
N ALA A 97 19.39 6.49 4.76
CA ALA A 97 19.24 5.24 4.04
C ALA A 97 19.88 4.07 4.80
N GLU A 98 21.07 4.25 5.37
CA GLU A 98 21.74 3.21 6.18
C GLU A 98 20.97 2.93 7.46
N TRP A 99 20.51 3.96 8.19
CA TRP A 99 19.64 3.81 9.33
C TRP A 99 18.38 3.00 8.98
N ARG A 100 17.66 3.35 7.91
CA ARG A 100 16.46 2.63 7.47
C ARG A 100 16.73 1.14 7.24
N ARG A 101 17.88 0.78 6.68
CA ARG A 101 18.26 -0.62 6.41
C ARG A 101 18.45 -1.45 7.67
N THR A 102 18.78 -0.84 8.78
CA THR A 102 19.04 -1.51 10.07
C THR A 102 17.91 -1.36 11.06
N TYR A 103 17.08 -0.32 10.89
CA TYR A 103 15.99 0.00 11.82
C TYR A 103 14.96 -1.14 11.91
N ASN A 104 14.72 -1.58 13.15
CA ASN A 104 13.63 -2.49 13.54
C ASN A 104 13.43 -3.71 12.62
N ARG A 105 14.51 -4.35 12.20
CA ARG A 105 14.42 -5.54 11.34
C ARG A 105 13.72 -6.72 12.03
N PRO A 106 12.95 -7.54 11.28
CA PRO A 106 12.63 -7.46 9.85
C PRO A 106 11.48 -6.50 9.49
N VAL A 107 10.82 -5.91 10.49
CA VAL A 107 9.59 -5.12 10.37
C VAL A 107 9.83 -3.79 9.63
N GLY A 108 10.95 -3.11 9.92
CA GLY A 108 11.30 -1.83 9.30
C GLY A 108 10.42 -0.67 9.79
N VAL A 109 10.25 0.33 8.93
CA VAL A 109 9.52 1.57 9.24
C VAL A 109 8.01 1.47 9.04
N TRP A 110 7.51 0.39 8.42
CA TRP A 110 6.08 0.16 8.14
C TRP A 110 5.39 -0.54 9.31
N ASN A 111 5.35 0.10 10.46
CA ASN A 111 4.94 -0.52 11.72
C ASN A 111 3.85 0.25 12.49
N THR A 112 3.17 1.17 11.81
CA THR A 112 2.08 1.96 12.39
C THR A 112 0.79 1.65 11.64
N ALA A 113 -0.32 1.39 12.36
CA ALA A 113 -1.61 1.21 11.71
C ALA A 113 -2.12 2.55 11.12
N ASP A 114 -2.77 2.48 9.97
CA ASP A 114 -3.64 3.57 9.55
C ASP A 114 -4.73 3.77 10.61
N PRO A 115 -5.01 5.01 11.07
CA PRO A 115 -5.97 5.24 12.14
C PRO A 115 -7.40 4.80 11.80
N GLN A 116 -7.72 4.59 10.53
CA GLN A 116 -9.01 4.09 10.07
C GLN A 116 -9.01 2.58 9.78
N ALA A 117 -7.86 1.89 9.87
CA ALA A 117 -7.73 0.51 9.39
C ALA A 117 -8.70 -0.46 10.09
N SER A 118 -8.75 -0.43 11.43
CA SER A 118 -9.63 -1.31 12.19
C SER A 118 -11.10 -1.09 11.86
N ASP A 119 -11.54 0.18 11.85
CA ASP A 119 -12.94 0.54 11.58
C ASP A 119 -13.33 0.23 10.12
N ALA A 120 -12.44 0.49 9.17
CA ALA A 120 -12.67 0.19 7.76
C ALA A 120 -12.81 -1.32 7.51
N LEU A 121 -11.93 -2.12 8.09
CA LEU A 121 -12.00 -3.58 8.01
C LEU A 121 -13.25 -4.13 8.72
N ALA A 122 -13.59 -3.60 9.90
CA ALA A 122 -14.81 -3.96 10.61
C ALA A 122 -16.08 -3.65 9.79
N LEU A 123 -16.12 -2.51 9.11
CA LEU A 123 -17.22 -2.11 8.24
C LEU A 123 -17.39 -3.09 7.06
N VAL A 124 -16.29 -3.54 6.43
CA VAL A 124 -16.31 -4.56 5.37
C VAL A 124 -16.90 -5.88 5.90
N ARG A 125 -16.47 -6.30 7.09
CA ARG A 125 -16.99 -7.53 7.74
C ARG A 125 -18.46 -7.42 8.11
N GLN A 126 -18.90 -6.30 8.68
CA GLN A 126 -20.30 -6.02 9.02
C GLN A 126 -21.18 -6.05 7.77
N ALA A 127 -20.65 -5.64 6.65
CA ALA A 127 -21.33 -5.73 5.36
C ALA A 127 -21.39 -7.17 4.80
N GLY A 128 -20.87 -8.17 5.51
CA GLY A 128 -20.87 -9.58 5.08
C GLY A 128 -19.88 -9.89 3.96
N LEU A 129 -18.90 -9.00 3.72
CA LEU A 129 -17.88 -9.19 2.70
C LEU A 129 -16.64 -9.88 3.29
N ARG A 130 -15.92 -10.60 2.45
CA ARG A 130 -14.57 -11.07 2.76
C ARG A 130 -13.59 -9.93 2.74
N ALA A 131 -12.62 -9.95 3.65
CA ALA A 131 -11.53 -8.99 3.72
C ALA A 131 -10.20 -9.74 3.74
N ALA A 132 -9.24 -9.36 2.90
CA ALA A 132 -7.91 -9.97 2.90
C ALA A 132 -6.85 -8.96 2.45
N VAL A 133 -5.60 -9.25 2.75
CA VAL A 133 -4.45 -8.44 2.33
C VAL A 133 -3.67 -9.16 1.24
N ILE A 134 -3.22 -8.40 0.22
CA ILE A 134 -2.24 -8.81 -0.78
C ILE A 134 -1.11 -7.79 -0.77
N SER A 135 0.06 -8.14 -0.29
CA SER A 135 1.18 -7.22 -0.11
C SER A 135 2.45 -7.71 -0.77
N ASN A 136 3.16 -6.81 -1.45
CA ASN A 136 4.57 -7.02 -1.73
C ASN A 136 5.31 -6.76 -0.41
N SER A 137 6.01 -7.76 0.10
CA SER A 137 6.64 -7.72 1.43
C SER A 137 7.73 -8.78 1.55
N ASN A 138 8.50 -8.68 2.59
CA ASN A 138 9.65 -9.55 2.90
C ASN A 138 9.30 -10.72 3.84
N GLY A 139 8.02 -11.09 3.97
CA GLY A 139 7.53 -12.12 4.89
C GLY A 139 7.10 -11.58 6.27
N SER A 140 7.24 -10.27 6.53
CA SER A 140 6.93 -9.70 7.85
C SER A 140 5.52 -9.13 7.96
N VAL A 141 4.79 -8.90 6.86
CA VAL A 141 3.52 -8.18 6.88
C VAL A 141 2.47 -8.83 7.77
N ARG A 142 2.38 -10.17 7.77
CA ARG A 142 1.45 -10.90 8.64
C ARG A 142 1.72 -10.64 10.12
N SER A 143 2.99 -10.67 10.54
CA SER A 143 3.37 -10.40 11.93
C SER A 143 3.11 -8.96 12.34
N ILE A 144 3.32 -8.01 11.42
CA ILE A 144 3.02 -6.58 11.64
C ILE A 144 1.51 -6.39 11.85
N LEU A 145 0.68 -6.88 10.93
CA LEU A 145 -0.77 -6.78 11.01
C LEU A 145 -1.32 -7.46 12.28
N ASN A 146 -0.71 -8.58 12.69
CA ASN A 146 -1.09 -9.28 13.92
C ASN A 146 -0.74 -8.47 15.18
N SER A 147 0.45 -7.86 15.24
CA SER A 147 0.85 -7.02 16.38
C SER A 147 0.00 -5.76 16.54
N LEU A 148 -0.68 -5.35 15.47
CA LEU A 148 -1.61 -4.22 15.43
C LEU A 148 -3.09 -4.66 15.51
N GLU A 149 -3.34 -5.95 15.81
CA GLU A 149 -4.66 -6.57 15.97
C GLU A 149 -5.57 -6.51 14.72
N LEU A 150 -5.02 -6.16 13.55
CA LEU A 150 -5.78 -6.03 12.30
C LEU A 150 -6.15 -7.39 11.68
N THR A 151 -5.40 -8.45 11.98
CA THR A 151 -5.66 -9.80 11.45
C THR A 151 -7.01 -10.38 11.90
N THR A 152 -7.58 -9.91 13.01
CA THR A 152 -8.89 -10.35 13.52
C THR A 152 -10.04 -10.05 12.54
N HIS A 153 -9.84 -9.07 11.66
CA HIS A 153 -10.81 -8.66 10.64
C HIS A 153 -10.53 -9.27 9.25
N LEU A 154 -9.44 -10.01 9.09
CA LEU A 154 -8.98 -10.54 7.80
C LEU A 154 -9.26 -12.04 7.69
N ASP A 155 -9.70 -12.49 6.52
CA ASP A 155 -9.83 -13.92 6.22
C ASP A 155 -8.47 -14.55 5.98
N PHE A 156 -7.54 -13.82 5.31
CA PHE A 156 -6.16 -14.23 5.08
C PHE A 156 -5.26 -13.04 4.72
N VAL A 157 -3.96 -13.29 4.71
CA VAL A 157 -2.92 -12.36 4.23
C VAL A 157 -2.06 -13.11 3.22
N LEU A 158 -1.87 -12.56 2.03
CA LEU A 158 -0.90 -13.02 1.04
C LEU A 158 0.31 -12.07 1.07
N ASP A 159 1.46 -12.62 1.45
CA ASP A 159 2.75 -11.97 1.41
C ASP A 159 3.52 -12.48 0.19
N SER A 160 4.03 -11.59 -0.67
CA SER A 160 4.72 -11.97 -1.90
C SER A 160 5.93 -12.86 -1.65
N ALA A 161 6.65 -12.68 -0.54
CA ALA A 161 7.77 -13.54 -0.17
C ALA A 161 7.32 -14.97 0.18
N GLU A 162 6.10 -15.14 0.71
CA GLU A 162 5.55 -16.48 1.02
C GLU A 162 5.06 -17.20 -0.23
N VAL A 163 4.47 -16.47 -1.19
CA VAL A 163 3.85 -17.07 -2.38
C VAL A 163 4.75 -17.07 -3.62
N GLY A 164 5.88 -16.37 -3.56
CA GLY A 164 6.90 -16.33 -4.63
C GLY A 164 6.50 -15.50 -5.86
N VAL A 165 5.51 -14.62 -5.73
CA VAL A 165 5.06 -13.71 -6.81
C VAL A 165 4.65 -12.36 -6.25
N GLU A 166 5.05 -11.27 -6.92
CA GLU A 166 4.79 -9.89 -6.52
C GLU A 166 3.73 -9.23 -7.43
N LYS A 167 2.96 -8.28 -6.88
CA LYS A 167 2.22 -7.30 -7.68
C LYS A 167 3.21 -6.50 -8.55
N PRO A 168 2.89 -6.15 -9.78
CA PRO A 168 1.59 -6.21 -10.44
C PRO A 168 1.29 -7.51 -11.20
N ASP A 169 2.05 -8.60 -11.01
CA ASP A 169 1.75 -9.86 -11.67
C ASP A 169 0.32 -10.31 -11.29
N PRO A 170 -0.58 -10.54 -12.29
CA PRO A 170 -1.95 -10.94 -12.03
C PRO A 170 -2.06 -12.24 -11.21
N LYS A 171 -1.02 -13.05 -11.21
CA LYS A 171 -0.99 -14.34 -10.50
C LYS A 171 -1.24 -14.20 -9.01
N ILE A 172 -0.71 -13.15 -8.34
CA ILE A 172 -0.93 -12.97 -6.90
C ILE A 172 -2.39 -12.64 -6.60
N PHE A 173 -3.05 -11.87 -7.47
CA PHE A 173 -4.48 -11.56 -7.36
C PHE A 173 -5.35 -12.80 -7.63
N GLU A 174 -4.98 -13.65 -8.60
CA GLU A 174 -5.64 -14.92 -8.87
C GLU A 174 -5.58 -15.86 -7.65
N LEU A 175 -4.44 -15.92 -6.97
CA LEU A 175 -4.29 -16.68 -5.72
C LEU A 175 -5.26 -16.17 -4.64
N ALA A 176 -5.41 -14.84 -4.50
CA ALA A 176 -6.36 -14.24 -3.57
C ALA A 176 -7.81 -14.56 -3.93
N LEU A 177 -8.18 -14.45 -5.21
CA LEU A 177 -9.52 -14.80 -5.70
C LEU A 177 -9.86 -16.27 -5.41
N ALA A 178 -8.91 -17.18 -5.66
CA ALA A 178 -9.06 -18.60 -5.37
C ALA A 178 -9.22 -18.87 -3.85
N ALA A 179 -8.39 -18.24 -3.00
CA ALA A 179 -8.47 -18.35 -1.55
C ALA A 179 -9.80 -17.81 -1.01
N ALA A 180 -10.28 -16.70 -1.55
CA ALA A 180 -11.57 -16.10 -1.19
C ALA A 180 -12.78 -16.85 -1.79
N ARG A 181 -12.57 -17.73 -2.77
CA ARG A 181 -13.64 -18.41 -3.53
C ARG A 181 -14.64 -17.44 -4.14
N VAL A 182 -14.14 -16.41 -4.79
CA VAL A 182 -14.93 -15.39 -5.51
C VAL A 182 -14.45 -15.25 -6.94
N ALA A 183 -15.36 -14.85 -7.84
CA ALA A 183 -14.96 -14.50 -9.20
C ALA A 183 -14.31 -13.09 -9.22
N HIS A 184 -13.46 -12.83 -10.20
CA HIS A 184 -12.78 -11.54 -10.35
C HIS A 184 -13.74 -10.34 -10.36
N ALA A 185 -14.91 -10.47 -11.01
CA ALA A 185 -15.93 -9.42 -11.05
C ALA A 185 -16.67 -9.20 -9.71
N GLU A 186 -16.49 -10.11 -8.73
CA GLU A 186 -17.07 -10.05 -7.38
C GLU A 186 -16.08 -9.49 -6.36
N ALA A 187 -14.86 -9.10 -6.78
CA ALA A 187 -13.82 -8.59 -5.91
C ALA A 187 -13.38 -7.17 -6.30
N VAL A 188 -12.98 -6.41 -5.30
CA VAL A 188 -12.38 -5.07 -5.46
C VAL A 188 -11.06 -5.04 -4.73
N TYR A 189 -10.07 -4.38 -5.30
CA TYR A 189 -8.78 -4.11 -4.69
C TYR A 189 -8.69 -2.65 -4.26
N ILE A 190 -8.17 -2.37 -3.08
CA ILE A 190 -7.88 -1.02 -2.57
C ILE A 190 -6.37 -0.94 -2.30
N GLY A 191 -5.70 -0.01 -2.96
CA GLY A 191 -4.25 0.19 -2.79
C GLY A 191 -3.83 1.62 -3.10
N ASP A 192 -2.55 1.91 -2.94
CA ASP A 192 -1.99 3.26 -2.99
C ASP A 192 -1.06 3.52 -4.20
N LEU A 193 -0.69 2.46 -4.95
CA LEU A 193 0.17 2.57 -6.13
C LEU A 193 -0.59 2.22 -7.41
N TYR A 194 -0.67 3.20 -8.33
CA TYR A 194 -1.43 2.99 -9.56
C TYR A 194 -0.87 1.87 -10.44
N SER A 195 0.45 1.87 -10.66
CA SER A 195 1.10 0.89 -11.55
C SER A 195 1.16 -0.52 -10.97
N ILE A 196 1.18 -0.66 -9.65
CA ILE A 196 1.32 -1.94 -8.95
C ILE A 196 -0.05 -2.50 -8.56
N ASP A 197 -0.88 -1.70 -7.89
CA ASP A 197 -2.15 -2.13 -7.32
C ASP A 197 -3.28 -2.09 -8.33
N VAL A 198 -3.51 -0.90 -8.93
CA VAL A 198 -4.65 -0.71 -9.81
C VAL A 198 -4.48 -1.48 -11.11
N ARG A 199 -3.32 -1.34 -11.77
CA ARG A 199 -3.04 -2.05 -13.03
C ARG A 199 -2.96 -3.55 -12.82
N GLY A 200 -2.31 -4.01 -11.72
CA GLY A 200 -2.22 -5.43 -11.38
C GLY A 200 -3.58 -6.07 -11.12
N ALA A 201 -4.42 -5.45 -10.27
CA ALA A 201 -5.78 -5.93 -10.00
C ALA A 201 -6.64 -5.99 -11.27
N ARG A 202 -6.54 -4.96 -12.12
CA ARG A 202 -7.26 -4.93 -13.40
C ARG A 202 -6.78 -5.97 -14.40
N ALA A 203 -5.49 -6.27 -14.43
CA ALA A 203 -4.95 -7.35 -15.25
C ALA A 203 -5.51 -8.72 -14.84
N ALA A 204 -5.87 -8.89 -13.56
CA ALA A 204 -6.59 -10.06 -13.04
C ALA A 204 -8.13 -9.95 -13.19
N GLY A 205 -8.65 -8.93 -13.86
CA GLY A 205 -10.07 -8.73 -14.11
C GLY A 205 -10.87 -8.15 -12.96
N MET A 206 -10.21 -7.65 -11.91
CA MET A 206 -10.85 -7.05 -10.74
C MET A 206 -11.10 -5.55 -10.93
N ARG A 207 -12.06 -5.00 -10.17
CA ARG A 207 -12.17 -3.55 -9.96
C ARG A 207 -11.10 -3.10 -8.95
N ALA A 208 -10.69 -1.82 -9.04
CA ALA A 208 -9.74 -1.25 -8.09
C ALA A 208 -10.11 0.18 -7.72
N VAL A 209 -9.75 0.58 -6.49
CA VAL A 209 -9.81 1.95 -5.98
C VAL A 209 -8.40 2.36 -5.58
N LEU A 210 -7.99 3.54 -6.03
CA LEU A 210 -6.69 4.13 -5.70
C LEU A 210 -6.83 5.09 -4.51
N LEU A 211 -6.02 4.91 -3.48
CA LEU A 211 -5.94 5.86 -2.37
C LEU A 211 -5.12 7.08 -2.76
N ASP A 212 -5.70 8.26 -2.56
CA ASP A 212 -5.09 9.55 -2.88
C ASP A 212 -5.27 10.57 -1.74
N PRO A 213 -4.62 10.36 -0.58
CA PRO A 213 -4.80 11.20 0.60
C PRO A 213 -4.32 12.65 0.43
N GLY A 214 -3.64 12.98 -0.65
CA GLY A 214 -3.17 14.34 -0.92
C GLY A 214 -3.74 14.96 -2.18
N GLY A 215 -4.52 14.20 -2.97
CA GLY A 215 -4.99 14.65 -4.29
C GLY A 215 -3.84 14.77 -5.31
N HIS A 216 -2.76 13.97 -5.14
CA HIS A 216 -1.54 14.11 -5.94
C HIS A 216 -1.50 13.21 -7.18
N TRP A 217 -2.41 12.21 -7.26
CA TRP A 217 -2.45 11.31 -8.40
C TRP A 217 -2.95 11.94 -9.70
N GLY A 218 -3.64 13.09 -9.61
CA GLY A 218 -4.26 13.72 -10.77
C GLY A 218 -5.36 12.83 -11.38
N ALA A 219 -5.68 13.06 -12.65
CA ALA A 219 -6.67 12.25 -13.35
C ALA A 219 -6.12 10.85 -13.63
N ARG A 220 -6.78 9.82 -13.10
CA ARG A 220 -6.53 8.41 -13.37
C ARG A 220 -7.81 7.77 -13.92
N ASP A 221 -7.67 6.68 -14.64
CA ASP A 221 -8.80 5.94 -15.25
C ASP A 221 -9.48 4.98 -14.24
N CYS A 222 -9.29 5.22 -12.94
CA CYS A 222 -9.90 4.45 -11.86
C CYS A 222 -10.53 5.39 -10.81
N PRO A 223 -11.51 4.90 -10.03
CA PRO A 223 -11.97 5.60 -8.85
C PRO A 223 -10.84 5.88 -7.88
N THR A 224 -10.83 7.09 -7.31
CA THR A 224 -9.91 7.49 -6.25
C THR A 224 -10.67 7.79 -4.96
N ALA A 225 -10.01 7.64 -3.82
CA ALA A 225 -10.57 8.00 -2.52
C ALA A 225 -9.50 8.71 -1.67
N PRO A 226 -9.89 9.75 -0.90
CA PRO A 226 -8.94 10.54 -0.12
C PRO A 226 -8.42 9.79 1.11
N ASP A 227 -9.10 8.75 1.55
CA ASP A 227 -8.74 7.94 2.70
C ASP A 227 -9.34 6.54 2.63
N LEU A 228 -8.92 5.68 3.53
CA LEU A 228 -9.32 4.28 3.56
C LEU A 228 -10.83 4.11 3.79
N MET A 229 -11.40 4.90 4.71
CA MET A 229 -12.85 4.83 4.99
C MET A 229 -13.67 5.30 3.79
N GLY A 230 -13.23 6.34 3.09
CA GLY A 230 -13.82 6.80 1.83
C GLY A 230 -13.80 5.72 0.76
N ALA A 231 -12.67 5.00 0.61
CA ALA A 231 -12.54 3.89 -0.33
C ALA A 231 -13.51 2.75 0.00
N VAL A 232 -13.60 2.34 1.27
CA VAL A 232 -14.53 1.29 1.71
C VAL A 232 -15.99 1.69 1.47
N ARG A 233 -16.38 2.92 1.84
CA ARG A 233 -17.74 3.43 1.59
C ARG A 233 -18.09 3.47 0.11
N LEU A 234 -17.14 3.87 -0.74
CA LEU A 234 -17.30 3.86 -2.20
C LEU A 234 -17.59 2.45 -2.69
N VAL A 235 -16.79 1.46 -2.27
CA VAL A 235 -16.98 0.05 -2.65
C VAL A 235 -18.32 -0.50 -2.16
N LEU A 236 -18.73 -0.16 -0.95
CA LEU A 236 -20.03 -0.58 -0.41
C LEU A 236 -21.22 0.01 -1.17
N GLY A 237 -21.04 1.16 -1.81
CA GLY A 237 -22.02 1.77 -2.71
C GLY A 237 -22.18 1.07 -4.07
N TRP A 238 -21.31 0.12 -4.42
CA TRP A 238 -21.34 -0.65 -5.67
C TRP A 238 -22.13 -1.98 -5.55
N ARG A 239 -22.89 -2.17 -4.50
CA ARG A 239 -23.68 -3.37 -4.19
C ARG A 239 -25.02 -3.37 -4.88
#